data_60fc3c0724340c6e75fa23e1e56e65c6
#
_entry.id   60fc3c0724340c6e75fa23e1e56e65c6
#
_cell.length_a   1.000
_cell.length_b   1.000
_cell.length_c   1.000
_cell.angle_alpha   90.00
_cell.angle_beta   90.00
_cell.angle_gamma   90.00
#
_symmetry.space_group_name_H-M   'P 1'
#
loop_
_entity.id
_entity.type
_entity.pdbx_description
1 polymer ?
#
loop_
_entity_poly.entity_id
_entity_poly.type
_entity_poly.pdbx_seq_one_letter_code
_entity_poly.pdbx_strand_id
1 'polypeptide(L)'
;MYIKDEVKHQELKAKGQELEQLLQSTEHSEQDKQQKLMEYLNLLNAERASDLGVIFTERMLERVAAAFEAHPTADLAVDQLYTCLLLQQFHSMQFDPWRSHPAIENCRPVLTMLEAEGRWSDCLRYCQDTANTYAEAHFWPEALDYAQHAHKSVRELLRNGVKVLENGELIDMEDSVFSILTCALNTAGGVSPELESMLQEDLGAEHYAEVLSEVQEAKDEEPVCDPVELTPEYLAIRFELEEKIDDALEHERGYYDYCKEYWMAKRMILRSDYGIRWRSPAALNPNEEFH
;
A
#
# COMPACT_ATOMS: atom_id res chain seq x y z
N MET A 1 -4.58 19.82 -11.35
CA MET A 1 -4.94 20.87 -10.37
C MET A 1 -6.40 20.66 -9.99
N TYR A 2 -6.66 19.92 -8.91
CA TYR A 2 -8.02 19.84 -8.35
C TYR A 2 -8.27 21.16 -7.63
N ILE A 3 -9.14 21.98 -8.16
CA ILE A 3 -9.74 23.09 -7.40
C ILE A 3 -10.60 22.38 -6.35
N LYS A 4 -10.08 22.28 -5.11
CA LYS A 4 -10.91 21.88 -3.97
C LYS A 4 -12.10 22.82 -3.96
N ASP A 5 -13.30 22.27 -4.10
CA ASP A 5 -14.52 23.05 -3.83
C ASP A 5 -14.46 23.42 -2.34
N GLU A 6 -14.02 24.62 -2.06
CA GLU A 6 -13.72 25.10 -0.70
C GLU A 6 -14.97 25.08 0.18
N VAL A 7 -16.14 25.30 -0.44
CA VAL A 7 -17.43 25.22 0.26
C VAL A 7 -17.68 23.80 0.71
N LYS A 8 -17.49 22.82 -0.19
CA LYS A 8 -17.68 21.40 0.11
C LYS A 8 -16.68 20.87 1.13
N HIS A 9 -15.43 21.31 1.04
CA HIS A 9 -14.40 20.96 2.03
C HIS A 9 -14.76 21.49 3.43
N GLN A 10 -15.30 22.72 3.54
CA GLN A 10 -15.76 23.27 4.81
C GLN A 10 -16.97 22.52 5.37
N GLU A 11 -17.89 22.08 4.49
CA GLU A 11 -19.03 21.23 4.89
C GLU A 11 -18.56 19.87 5.43
N LEU A 12 -17.59 19.25 4.78
CA LEU A 12 -17.00 17.98 5.28
C LEU A 12 -16.32 18.20 6.63
N LYS A 13 -15.57 19.28 6.78
CA LYS A 13 -14.92 19.65 8.04
C LYS A 13 -15.90 19.86 9.18
N ALA A 14 -17.03 20.54 8.90
CA ALA A 14 -18.10 20.72 9.88
C ALA A 14 -18.74 19.39 10.30
N LYS A 15 -19.01 18.48 9.36
CA LYS A 15 -19.49 17.11 9.66
C LYS A 15 -18.47 16.32 10.49
N GLY A 16 -17.19 16.48 10.21
CA GLY A 16 -16.12 15.87 11.01
C GLY A 16 -16.14 16.35 12.46
N GLN A 17 -16.35 17.66 12.69
CA GLN A 17 -16.47 18.21 14.04
C GLN A 17 -17.71 17.69 14.79
N GLU A 18 -18.84 17.53 14.11
CA GLU A 18 -20.04 16.91 14.69
C GLU A 18 -19.79 15.44 15.07
N LEU A 19 -19.09 14.71 14.19
CA LEU A 19 -18.69 13.34 14.47
C LEU A 19 -17.72 13.24 15.66
N GLU A 20 -16.76 14.15 15.79
CA GLU A 20 -15.86 14.20 16.95
C GLU A 20 -16.62 14.37 18.27
N GLN A 21 -17.62 15.25 18.30
CA GLN A 21 -18.48 15.41 19.48
C GLN A 21 -19.25 14.13 19.79
N LEU A 22 -19.78 13.45 18.76
CA LEU A 22 -20.47 12.17 18.92
C LEU A 22 -19.52 11.08 19.45
N LEU A 23 -18.30 10.99 18.95
CA LEU A 23 -17.29 10.02 19.41
C LEU A 23 -16.91 10.21 20.90
N GLN A 24 -16.97 11.46 21.40
CA GLN A 24 -16.70 11.78 22.80
C GLN A 24 -17.93 11.61 23.71
N SER A 25 -19.13 11.53 23.13
CA SER A 25 -20.39 11.39 23.88
C SER A 25 -20.48 10.03 24.57
N THR A 26 -21.07 10.01 25.78
CA THR A 26 -21.41 8.78 26.50
C THR A 26 -22.83 8.27 26.19
N GLU A 27 -23.57 8.98 25.35
CA GLU A 27 -24.97 8.66 25.01
C GLU A 27 -25.09 7.62 23.90
N HIS A 28 -24.03 7.41 23.12
CA HIS A 28 -23.98 6.47 21.98
C HIS A 28 -23.16 5.23 22.31
N SER A 29 -23.60 4.07 21.79
CA SER A 29 -22.85 2.83 21.89
C SER A 29 -21.55 2.90 21.06
N GLU A 30 -20.53 2.13 21.42
CA GLU A 30 -19.31 2.07 20.62
C GLU A 30 -19.57 1.57 19.19
N GLN A 31 -20.54 0.67 19.02
CA GLN A 31 -20.95 0.18 17.71
C GLN A 31 -21.57 1.30 16.85
N ASP A 32 -22.45 2.14 17.44
CA ASP A 32 -23.02 3.28 16.71
C ASP A 32 -21.94 4.29 16.32
N LYS A 33 -20.97 4.53 17.20
CA LYS A 33 -19.84 5.41 16.94
C LYS A 33 -18.98 4.89 15.78
N GLN A 34 -18.67 3.61 15.79
CA GLN A 34 -17.89 2.96 14.74
C GLN A 34 -18.60 3.01 13.38
N GLN A 35 -19.92 2.74 13.38
CA GLN A 35 -20.73 2.83 12.17
C GLN A 35 -20.72 4.26 11.59
N LYS A 36 -20.94 5.28 12.43
CA LYS A 36 -20.92 6.69 11.99
C LYS A 36 -19.56 7.13 11.47
N LEU A 37 -18.50 6.69 12.09
CA LEU A 37 -17.14 6.97 11.62
C LEU A 37 -16.90 6.32 10.26
N MET A 38 -17.31 5.07 10.04
CA MET A 38 -17.21 4.39 8.77
C MET A 38 -18.05 5.07 7.66
N GLU A 39 -19.29 5.48 7.97
CA GLU A 39 -20.13 6.25 7.04
C GLU A 39 -19.45 7.55 6.60
N TYR A 40 -18.78 8.23 7.53
CA TYR A 40 -18.04 9.46 7.23
C TYR A 40 -16.77 9.21 6.41
N LEU A 41 -15.99 8.17 6.71
CA LEU A 41 -14.82 7.78 5.92
C LEU A 41 -15.19 7.42 4.47
N ASN A 42 -16.29 6.71 4.28
CA ASN A 42 -16.80 6.41 2.94
C ASN A 42 -17.19 7.70 2.18
N LEU A 43 -17.76 8.67 2.87
CA LEU A 43 -18.06 9.98 2.28
C LEU A 43 -16.76 10.73 1.90
N LEU A 44 -15.76 10.75 2.79
CA LEU A 44 -14.47 11.40 2.51
C LEU A 44 -13.77 10.75 1.31
N ASN A 45 -13.84 9.43 1.20
CA ASN A 45 -13.29 8.70 0.07
C ASN A 45 -14.00 9.05 -1.24
N ALA A 46 -15.34 9.05 -1.25
CA ALA A 46 -16.15 9.41 -2.42
C ALA A 46 -15.87 10.84 -2.89
N GLU A 47 -15.63 11.77 -1.96
CA GLU A 47 -15.35 13.18 -2.23
C GLU A 47 -13.84 13.47 -2.40
N ARG A 48 -12.99 12.45 -2.32
CA ARG A 48 -11.53 12.55 -2.40
C ARG A 48 -10.91 13.58 -1.42
N ALA A 49 -11.51 13.68 -0.24
CA ALA A 49 -11.04 14.55 0.83
C ALA A 49 -9.95 13.83 1.67
N SER A 50 -8.81 13.54 1.03
CA SER A 50 -7.76 12.68 1.58
C SER A 50 -7.12 13.22 2.87
N ASP A 51 -6.97 14.54 3.00
CA ASP A 51 -6.44 15.19 4.20
C ASP A 51 -7.31 14.92 5.46
N LEU A 52 -8.63 15.01 5.33
CA LEU A 52 -9.55 14.63 6.38
C LEU A 52 -9.62 13.10 6.53
N GLY A 53 -9.55 12.38 5.41
CA GLY A 53 -9.55 10.92 5.36
C GLY A 53 -8.44 10.32 6.23
N VAL A 54 -7.21 10.76 6.08
CA VAL A 54 -6.06 10.32 6.91
C VAL A 54 -6.35 10.53 8.38
N ILE A 55 -6.70 11.76 8.81
CA ILE A 55 -6.94 12.09 10.22
C ILE A 55 -7.98 11.19 10.88
N PHE A 56 -9.11 10.97 10.20
CA PHE A 56 -10.21 10.18 10.76
C PHE A 56 -9.95 8.67 10.68
N THR A 57 -9.20 8.21 9.67
CA THR A 57 -8.85 6.80 9.56
C THR A 57 -7.80 6.40 10.60
N GLU A 58 -6.82 7.24 10.87
CA GLU A 58 -5.84 7.02 11.97
C GLU A 58 -6.57 6.86 13.32
N ARG A 59 -7.51 7.75 13.63
CA ARG A 59 -8.32 7.65 14.87
C ARG A 59 -9.15 6.37 14.91
N MET A 60 -9.72 5.96 13.77
CA MET A 60 -10.46 4.70 13.70
C MET A 60 -9.53 3.51 13.94
N LEU A 61 -8.36 3.52 13.33
CA LEU A 61 -7.37 2.46 13.47
C LEU A 61 -6.91 2.31 14.93
N GLU A 62 -6.63 3.43 15.62
CA GLU A 62 -6.31 3.42 17.05
C GLU A 62 -7.43 2.79 17.89
N ARG A 63 -8.70 3.12 17.61
CA ARG A 63 -9.85 2.58 18.34
C ARG A 63 -10.05 1.08 18.09
N VAL A 64 -9.95 0.65 16.84
CA VAL A 64 -10.10 -0.76 16.47
C VAL A 64 -8.95 -1.58 17.06
N ALA A 65 -7.71 -1.07 16.97
CA ALA A 65 -6.55 -1.72 17.57
C ALA A 65 -6.68 -1.86 19.10
N ALA A 66 -7.10 -0.81 19.79
CA ALA A 66 -7.35 -0.87 21.24
C ALA A 66 -8.47 -1.86 21.61
N ALA A 67 -9.53 -1.93 20.81
CA ALA A 67 -10.61 -2.90 21.01
C ALA A 67 -10.12 -4.34 20.78
N PHE A 68 -9.29 -4.55 19.74
CA PHE A 68 -8.67 -5.84 19.44
C PHE A 68 -7.71 -6.28 20.55
N GLU A 69 -6.86 -5.39 21.06
CA GLU A 69 -5.97 -5.69 22.18
C GLU A 69 -6.73 -6.09 23.44
N ALA A 70 -7.87 -5.44 23.72
CA ALA A 70 -8.70 -5.76 24.88
C ALA A 70 -9.45 -7.09 24.72
N HIS A 71 -9.94 -7.38 23.53
CA HIS A 71 -10.77 -8.56 23.22
C HIS A 71 -10.46 -9.07 21.78
N PRO A 72 -9.38 -9.83 21.57
CA PRO A 72 -9.01 -10.33 20.24
C PRO A 72 -10.12 -11.22 19.66
N THR A 73 -10.68 -10.81 18.52
CA THR A 73 -11.63 -11.58 17.70
C THR A 73 -11.29 -11.45 16.23
N ALA A 74 -11.65 -12.45 15.42
CA ALA A 74 -11.45 -12.40 13.97
C ALA A 74 -12.13 -11.17 13.32
N ASP A 75 -13.31 -10.79 13.78
CA ASP A 75 -14.04 -9.66 13.22
C ASP A 75 -13.33 -8.33 13.51
N LEU A 76 -12.82 -8.11 14.73
CA LEU A 76 -12.00 -6.93 15.04
C LEU A 76 -10.67 -6.94 14.30
N ALA A 77 -10.09 -8.11 14.08
CA ALA A 77 -8.89 -8.26 13.25
C ALA A 77 -9.17 -7.83 11.80
N VAL A 78 -10.27 -8.29 11.21
CA VAL A 78 -10.71 -7.88 9.88
C VAL A 78 -10.98 -6.39 9.82
N ASP A 79 -11.70 -5.82 10.80
CA ASP A 79 -11.94 -4.38 10.89
C ASP A 79 -10.64 -3.56 10.93
N GLN A 80 -9.61 -4.08 11.63
CA GLN A 80 -8.30 -3.42 11.70
C GLN A 80 -7.60 -3.43 10.33
N LEU A 81 -7.59 -4.57 9.62
CA LEU A 81 -7.01 -4.65 8.28
C LEU A 81 -7.74 -3.74 7.29
N TYR A 82 -9.08 -3.74 7.28
CA TYR A 82 -9.86 -2.86 6.41
C TYR A 82 -9.63 -1.38 6.71
N THR A 83 -9.51 -1.02 7.99
CA THR A 83 -9.20 0.36 8.36
C THR A 83 -7.80 0.76 7.88
N CYS A 84 -6.83 -0.16 7.97
CA CYS A 84 -5.48 0.05 7.43
C CYS A 84 -5.50 0.23 5.90
N LEU A 85 -6.33 -0.53 5.16
CA LEU A 85 -6.50 -0.34 3.71
C LEU A 85 -7.08 1.03 3.36
N LEU A 86 -8.04 1.53 4.11
CA LEU A 86 -8.56 2.89 3.92
C LEU A 86 -7.48 3.95 4.14
N LEU A 87 -6.61 3.77 5.14
CA LEU A 87 -5.49 4.68 5.38
C LEU A 87 -4.50 4.66 4.20
N GLN A 88 -4.16 3.48 3.69
CA GLN A 88 -3.32 3.32 2.50
C GLN A 88 -3.93 4.06 1.31
N GLN A 89 -5.22 3.89 1.06
CA GLN A 89 -5.93 4.55 -0.03
C GLN A 89 -5.90 6.09 0.08
N PHE A 90 -6.07 6.64 1.30
CA PHE A 90 -5.99 8.09 1.49
C PHE A 90 -4.57 8.62 1.32
N HIS A 91 -3.54 7.88 1.75
CA HIS A 91 -2.15 8.26 1.50
C HIS A 91 -1.79 8.16 0.01
N SER A 92 -2.24 7.12 -0.71
CA SER A 92 -2.05 7.02 -2.18
C SER A 92 -2.73 8.20 -2.91
N MET A 93 -3.90 8.67 -2.45
CA MET A 93 -4.53 9.87 -3.00
C MET A 93 -3.71 11.15 -2.76
N GLN A 94 -2.83 11.16 -1.79
CA GLN A 94 -1.90 12.26 -1.50
C GLN A 94 -0.55 12.09 -2.21
N PHE A 95 -0.38 11.01 -2.96
CA PHE A 95 0.89 10.59 -3.56
C PHE A 95 1.98 10.23 -2.54
N ASP A 96 1.56 9.80 -1.33
CA ASP A 96 2.43 9.44 -0.21
C ASP A 96 2.14 8.03 0.33
N PRO A 97 2.04 6.98 -0.52
CA PRO A 97 1.65 5.65 -0.08
C PRO A 97 2.59 5.08 1.01
N TRP A 98 3.88 5.47 1.00
CA TRP A 98 4.89 5.06 1.96
C TRP A 98 4.57 5.45 3.42
N ARG A 99 3.78 6.51 3.64
CA ARG A 99 3.33 6.94 4.99
C ARG A 99 2.46 5.90 5.70
N SER A 100 1.88 4.96 4.95
CA SER A 100 1.11 3.86 5.52
C SER A 100 1.97 2.78 6.18
N HIS A 101 3.28 2.77 5.95
CA HIS A 101 4.20 1.73 6.41
C HIS A 101 4.07 1.41 7.91
N PRO A 102 4.06 2.37 8.86
CA PRO A 102 3.92 2.06 10.28
C PRO A 102 2.59 1.36 10.61
N ALA A 103 1.50 1.77 9.97
CA ALA A 103 0.19 1.15 10.15
C ALA A 103 0.14 -0.27 9.60
N ILE A 104 0.75 -0.49 8.43
CA ILE A 104 0.86 -1.80 7.79
C ILE A 104 1.67 -2.76 8.68
N GLU A 105 2.82 -2.32 9.20
CA GLU A 105 3.64 -3.14 10.10
C GLU A 105 2.91 -3.49 11.42
N ASN A 106 2.12 -2.56 11.96
CA ASN A 106 1.29 -2.83 13.13
C ASN A 106 0.16 -3.84 12.86
N CYS A 107 -0.22 -4.06 11.60
CA CYS A 107 -1.21 -5.06 11.21
C CYS A 107 -0.61 -6.47 10.96
N ARG A 108 0.72 -6.66 10.94
CA ARG A 108 1.33 -7.99 10.72
C ARG A 108 0.90 -9.06 11.71
N PRO A 109 0.84 -8.81 13.04
CA PRO A 109 0.35 -9.83 13.98
C PRO A 109 -1.10 -10.21 13.74
N VAL A 110 -1.92 -9.23 13.31
CA VAL A 110 -3.33 -9.42 12.98
C VAL A 110 -3.49 -10.31 11.75
N LEU A 111 -2.73 -10.02 10.69
CA LEU A 111 -2.67 -10.85 9.48
C LEU A 111 -2.28 -12.31 9.81
N THR A 112 -1.23 -12.49 10.62
CA THR A 112 -0.77 -13.82 11.05
C THR A 112 -1.87 -14.59 11.80
N MET A 113 -2.65 -13.91 12.65
CA MET A 113 -3.78 -14.52 13.35
C MET A 113 -4.87 -14.96 12.38
N LEU A 114 -5.27 -14.10 11.43
CA LEU A 114 -6.31 -14.41 10.45
C LEU A 114 -5.89 -15.55 9.50
N GLU A 115 -4.62 -15.62 9.11
CA GLU A 115 -4.07 -16.75 8.35
C GLU A 115 -4.19 -18.07 9.16
N ALA A 116 -3.86 -18.03 10.46
CA ALA A 116 -3.96 -19.20 11.33
C ALA A 116 -5.42 -19.65 11.53
N GLU A 117 -6.38 -18.75 11.48
CA GLU A 117 -7.81 -19.02 11.55
C GLU A 117 -8.43 -19.38 10.18
N GLY A 118 -7.65 -19.35 9.09
CA GLY A 118 -8.12 -19.69 7.75
C GLY A 118 -9.01 -18.62 7.10
N ARG A 119 -8.93 -17.37 7.54
CA ARG A 119 -9.67 -16.22 6.99
C ARG A 119 -9.01 -15.73 5.67
N TRP A 120 -8.82 -16.66 4.74
CA TRP A 120 -8.02 -16.44 3.53
C TRP A 120 -8.55 -15.36 2.59
N SER A 121 -9.88 -15.18 2.51
CA SER A 121 -10.46 -14.11 1.68
C SER A 121 -10.10 -12.71 2.18
N ASP A 122 -10.13 -12.52 3.52
CA ASP A 122 -9.75 -11.25 4.15
C ASP A 122 -8.25 -11.00 4.01
N CYS A 123 -7.43 -12.05 4.20
CA CYS A 123 -5.98 -11.99 4.01
C CYS A 123 -5.61 -11.66 2.56
N LEU A 124 -6.26 -12.31 1.58
CA LEU A 124 -6.00 -12.08 0.15
C LEU A 124 -6.18 -10.61 -0.20
N ARG A 125 -7.35 -10.05 0.09
CA ARG A 125 -7.65 -8.66 -0.22
C ARG A 125 -6.66 -7.70 0.42
N TYR A 126 -6.41 -7.87 1.73
CA TYR A 126 -5.47 -7.01 2.44
C TYR A 126 -4.07 -7.07 1.82
N CYS A 127 -3.56 -8.28 1.54
CA CYS A 127 -2.21 -8.46 1.04
C CYS A 127 -2.05 -7.97 -0.41
N GLN A 128 -3.06 -8.15 -1.27
CA GLN A 128 -3.03 -7.61 -2.64
C GLN A 128 -2.98 -6.08 -2.64
N ASP A 129 -3.88 -5.42 -1.93
CA ASP A 129 -3.94 -3.97 -1.88
C ASP A 129 -2.66 -3.39 -1.24
N THR A 130 -2.13 -4.06 -0.20
CA THR A 130 -0.88 -3.64 0.46
C THR A 130 0.35 -3.83 -0.45
N ALA A 131 0.41 -4.93 -1.21
CA ALA A 131 1.46 -5.14 -2.20
C ALA A 131 1.44 -4.04 -3.27
N ASN A 132 0.26 -3.67 -3.77
CA ASN A 132 0.09 -2.58 -4.73
C ASN A 132 0.53 -1.23 -4.14
N THR A 133 0.15 -0.93 -2.89
CA THR A 133 0.57 0.29 -2.19
C THR A 133 2.09 0.43 -2.11
N TYR A 134 2.79 -0.65 -1.77
CA TYR A 134 4.25 -0.65 -1.75
C TYR A 134 4.87 -0.60 -3.16
N ALA A 135 4.26 -1.26 -4.14
CA ALA A 135 4.72 -1.21 -5.53
C ALA A 135 4.59 0.20 -6.12
N GLU A 136 3.48 0.91 -5.85
CA GLU A 136 3.31 2.32 -6.21
C GLU A 136 4.41 3.23 -5.63
N ALA A 137 4.88 2.91 -4.43
CA ALA A 137 5.98 3.62 -3.77
C ALA A 137 7.37 3.12 -4.20
N HIS A 138 7.48 2.14 -5.09
CA HIS A 138 8.72 1.43 -5.47
C HIS A 138 9.44 0.74 -4.29
N PHE A 139 8.70 0.34 -3.26
CA PHE A 139 9.22 -0.42 -2.11
C PHE A 139 9.08 -1.93 -2.39
N TRP A 140 9.82 -2.37 -3.40
CA TRP A 140 9.71 -3.70 -3.99
C TRP A 140 9.91 -4.89 -3.01
N PRO A 141 10.85 -4.82 -2.03
CA PRO A 141 10.97 -5.90 -1.04
C PRO A 141 9.70 -6.10 -0.21
N GLU A 142 9.06 -5.01 0.23
CA GLU A 142 7.81 -5.05 0.98
C GLU A 142 6.65 -5.48 0.08
N ALA A 143 6.59 -4.97 -1.15
CA ALA A 143 5.60 -5.40 -2.13
C ALA A 143 5.67 -6.91 -2.39
N LEU A 144 6.88 -7.46 -2.55
CA LEU A 144 7.10 -8.90 -2.74
C LEU A 144 6.64 -9.72 -1.53
N ASP A 145 6.94 -9.28 -0.32
CA ASP A 145 6.52 -9.96 0.90
C ASP A 145 4.98 -10.08 0.97
N TYR A 146 4.26 -8.99 0.74
CA TYR A 146 2.80 -9.02 0.73
C TYR A 146 2.21 -9.74 -0.49
N ALA A 147 2.84 -9.69 -1.65
CA ALA A 147 2.44 -10.49 -2.80
C ALA A 147 2.55 -12.00 -2.52
N GLN A 148 3.57 -12.45 -1.78
CA GLN A 148 3.72 -13.84 -1.36
C GLN A 148 2.63 -14.25 -0.35
N HIS A 149 2.23 -13.39 0.59
CA HIS A 149 1.10 -13.62 1.48
C HIS A 149 -0.24 -13.71 0.72
N ALA A 150 -0.44 -12.84 -0.29
CA ALA A 150 -1.60 -12.89 -1.18
C ALA A 150 -1.64 -14.23 -1.94
N HIS A 151 -0.53 -14.65 -2.54
CA HIS A 151 -0.41 -15.90 -3.26
C HIS A 151 -0.70 -17.11 -2.36
N LYS A 152 -0.18 -17.13 -1.14
CA LYS A 152 -0.52 -18.16 -0.14
C LYS A 152 -2.02 -18.23 0.08
N SER A 153 -2.69 -17.10 0.20
CA SER A 153 -4.15 -17.03 0.37
C SER A 153 -4.90 -17.56 -0.86
N VAL A 154 -4.44 -17.23 -2.08
CA VAL A 154 -4.97 -17.79 -3.34
C VAL A 154 -4.87 -19.31 -3.35
N ARG A 155 -3.70 -19.87 -3.01
CA ARG A 155 -3.50 -21.33 -2.94
C ARG A 155 -4.48 -22.00 -1.98
N GLU A 156 -4.65 -21.46 -0.78
CA GLU A 156 -5.55 -22.02 0.23
C GLU A 156 -7.03 -21.90 -0.17
N LEU A 157 -7.45 -20.78 -0.75
CA LEU A 157 -8.81 -20.63 -1.28
C LEU A 157 -9.12 -21.63 -2.39
N LEU A 158 -8.24 -21.77 -3.38
CA LEU A 158 -8.42 -22.72 -4.48
C LEU A 158 -8.40 -24.18 -3.98
N ARG A 159 -7.55 -24.53 -3.01
CA ARG A 159 -7.55 -25.87 -2.37
C ARG A 159 -8.88 -26.16 -1.67
N ASN A 160 -9.53 -25.15 -1.11
CA ASN A 160 -10.84 -25.27 -0.48
C ASN A 160 -12.00 -25.18 -1.49
N GLY A 161 -11.70 -25.11 -2.79
CA GLY A 161 -12.71 -25.06 -3.86
C GLY A 161 -13.36 -23.69 -4.05
N VAL A 162 -12.85 -22.65 -3.42
CA VAL A 162 -13.33 -21.26 -3.58
C VAL A 162 -12.68 -20.68 -4.83
N LYS A 163 -13.50 -20.29 -5.81
CA LYS A 163 -13.05 -19.71 -7.09
C LYS A 163 -13.46 -18.26 -7.27
N VAL A 164 -14.38 -17.80 -6.45
CA VAL A 164 -14.95 -16.44 -6.50
C VAL A 164 -15.10 -15.95 -5.09
N LEU A 165 -14.66 -14.73 -4.83
CA LEU A 165 -14.86 -14.06 -3.56
C LEU A 165 -16.31 -13.58 -3.42
N GLU A 166 -16.74 -13.22 -2.21
CA GLU A 166 -18.10 -12.73 -1.91
C GLU A 166 -18.47 -11.47 -2.71
N ASN A 167 -17.49 -10.65 -3.06
CA ASN A 167 -17.66 -9.44 -3.88
C ASN A 167 -17.81 -9.76 -5.41
N GLY A 168 -17.73 -11.04 -5.81
CA GLY A 168 -17.81 -11.48 -7.20
C GLY A 168 -16.49 -11.50 -7.96
N GLU A 169 -15.36 -11.18 -7.31
CA GLU A 169 -14.03 -11.22 -7.89
C GLU A 169 -13.55 -12.67 -8.07
N LEU A 170 -13.01 -12.97 -9.24
CA LEU A 170 -12.42 -14.27 -9.52
C LEU A 170 -11.08 -14.41 -8.82
N ILE A 171 -10.83 -15.58 -8.26
CA ILE A 171 -9.54 -15.95 -7.71
C ILE A 171 -8.72 -16.60 -8.82
N ASP A 172 -7.66 -15.91 -9.23
CA ASP A 172 -6.79 -16.37 -10.31
C ASP A 172 -5.37 -16.61 -9.80
N MET A 173 -4.86 -17.80 -10.12
CA MET A 173 -3.49 -18.18 -9.78
C MET A 173 -2.47 -17.45 -10.65
N GLU A 174 -2.80 -17.25 -11.93
CA GLU A 174 -1.94 -16.57 -12.89
C GLU A 174 -1.70 -15.11 -12.49
N ASP A 175 -2.78 -14.36 -12.16
CA ASP A 175 -2.68 -12.98 -11.67
C ASP A 175 -1.80 -12.87 -10.42
N SER A 176 -1.93 -13.85 -9.53
CA SER A 176 -1.13 -13.90 -8.30
C SER A 176 0.36 -14.17 -8.58
N VAL A 177 0.65 -15.07 -9.53
CA VAL A 177 2.03 -15.34 -9.99
C VAL A 177 2.61 -14.14 -10.72
N PHE A 178 1.83 -13.49 -11.58
CA PHE A 178 2.22 -12.26 -12.27
C PHE A 178 2.63 -11.17 -11.27
N SER A 179 1.82 -10.94 -10.23
CA SER A 179 2.13 -9.96 -9.17
C SER A 179 3.44 -10.27 -8.45
N ILE A 180 3.67 -11.54 -8.06
CA ILE A 180 4.95 -11.95 -7.43
C ILE A 180 6.13 -11.71 -8.36
N LEU A 181 6.03 -12.12 -9.63
CA LEU A 181 7.12 -11.97 -10.60
C LEU A 181 7.44 -10.51 -10.85
N THR A 182 6.44 -9.65 -10.97
CA THR A 182 6.60 -8.20 -11.09
C THR A 182 7.39 -7.64 -9.91
N CYS A 183 6.98 -7.97 -8.68
CA CYS A 183 7.70 -7.52 -7.50
C CYS A 183 9.12 -8.09 -7.42
N ALA A 184 9.29 -9.40 -7.64
CA ALA A 184 10.58 -10.08 -7.51
C ALA A 184 11.61 -9.55 -8.53
N LEU A 185 11.23 -9.35 -9.78
CA LEU A 185 12.12 -8.83 -10.82
C LEU A 185 12.58 -7.38 -10.54
N ASN A 186 11.87 -6.66 -9.68
CA ASN A 186 12.22 -5.32 -9.23
C ASN A 186 13.02 -5.30 -7.91
N THR A 187 13.39 -6.47 -7.37
CA THR A 187 14.32 -6.58 -6.23
C THR A 187 15.73 -6.96 -6.69
N ALA A 188 16.74 -6.72 -5.83
CA ALA A 188 18.13 -7.09 -6.11
C ALA A 188 18.33 -8.61 -6.26
N GLY A 189 17.48 -9.41 -5.61
CA GLY A 189 17.55 -10.87 -5.64
C GLY A 189 16.88 -11.51 -6.86
N GLY A 190 16.02 -10.77 -7.55
CA GLY A 190 15.19 -11.34 -8.61
C GLY A 190 14.30 -12.49 -8.09
N VAL A 191 14.02 -13.43 -8.97
CA VAL A 191 13.25 -14.66 -8.60
C VAL A 191 14.24 -15.68 -8.04
N SER A 192 14.08 -16.04 -6.74
CA SER A 192 14.92 -17.07 -6.14
C SER A 192 14.56 -18.47 -6.68
N PRO A 193 15.50 -19.45 -6.67
CA PRO A 193 15.21 -20.81 -7.12
C PRO A 193 14.05 -21.48 -6.37
N GLU A 194 13.90 -21.18 -5.06
CA GLU A 194 12.82 -21.69 -4.23
C GLU A 194 11.49 -21.10 -4.64
N LEU A 195 11.45 -19.78 -4.91
CA LEU A 195 10.27 -19.09 -5.38
C LEU A 195 9.88 -19.60 -6.77
N GLU A 196 10.84 -19.70 -7.68
CA GLU A 196 10.61 -20.24 -9.01
C GLU A 196 10.00 -21.64 -8.98
N SER A 197 10.57 -22.55 -8.19
CA SER A 197 10.06 -23.91 -8.05
C SER A 197 8.62 -23.94 -7.56
N MET A 198 8.28 -23.08 -6.59
CA MET A 198 6.91 -22.97 -6.06
C MET A 198 5.93 -22.48 -7.13
N LEU A 199 6.30 -21.44 -7.88
CA LEU A 199 5.43 -20.86 -8.92
C LEU A 199 5.24 -21.83 -10.11
N GLN A 200 6.28 -22.60 -10.45
CA GLN A 200 6.18 -23.66 -11.48
C GLN A 200 5.29 -24.83 -11.04
N GLU A 201 5.25 -25.15 -9.74
CA GLU A 201 4.31 -26.15 -9.21
C GLU A 201 2.85 -25.68 -9.34
N ASP A 202 2.61 -24.39 -9.17
CA ASP A 202 1.26 -23.81 -9.17
C ASP A 202 0.68 -23.62 -10.59
N LEU A 203 1.49 -23.20 -11.58
CA LEU A 203 1.06 -22.96 -12.96
C LEU A 203 1.44 -24.08 -13.93
N GLY A 204 2.46 -24.88 -13.60
CA GLY A 204 3.16 -25.73 -14.57
C GLY A 204 4.28 -24.95 -15.27
N ALA A 205 5.36 -25.67 -15.62
CA ALA A 205 6.58 -25.04 -16.12
C ALA A 205 6.42 -24.27 -17.44
N GLU A 206 5.54 -24.75 -18.35
CA GLU A 206 5.30 -24.08 -19.64
C GLU A 206 4.58 -22.75 -19.45
N HIS A 207 3.48 -22.76 -18.71
CA HIS A 207 2.68 -21.56 -18.46
C HIS A 207 3.43 -20.53 -17.58
N TYR A 208 4.17 -21.00 -16.58
CA TYR A 208 5.08 -20.14 -15.80
C TYR A 208 6.08 -19.40 -16.71
N ALA A 209 6.66 -20.08 -17.71
CA ALA A 209 7.61 -19.45 -18.64
C ALA A 209 6.93 -18.38 -19.52
N GLU A 210 5.68 -18.59 -19.91
CA GLU A 210 4.88 -17.58 -20.63
C GLU A 210 4.66 -16.33 -19.78
N VAL A 211 4.16 -16.50 -18.54
CA VAL A 211 3.93 -15.39 -17.61
C VAL A 211 5.23 -14.65 -17.26
N LEU A 212 6.33 -15.38 -17.04
CA LEU A 212 7.64 -14.76 -16.79
C LEU A 212 8.10 -13.91 -17.98
N SER A 213 7.90 -14.39 -19.23
CA SER A 213 8.25 -13.61 -20.44
C SER A 213 7.44 -12.33 -20.52
N GLU A 214 6.14 -12.39 -20.23
CA GLU A 214 5.25 -11.23 -20.25
C GLU A 214 5.67 -10.18 -19.21
N VAL A 215 5.97 -10.61 -17.99
CA VAL A 215 6.46 -9.70 -16.94
C VAL A 215 7.81 -9.09 -17.29
N GLN A 216 8.71 -9.85 -17.92
CA GLN A 216 10.01 -9.33 -18.37
C GLN A 216 9.85 -8.31 -19.50
N GLU A 217 8.97 -8.56 -20.46
CA GLU A 217 8.66 -7.62 -21.55
C GLU A 217 8.07 -6.32 -20.99
N ALA A 218 7.12 -6.40 -20.06
CA ALA A 218 6.54 -5.24 -19.40
C ALA A 218 7.61 -4.42 -18.64
N LYS A 219 8.51 -5.10 -17.92
CA LYS A 219 9.61 -4.46 -17.21
C LYS A 219 10.61 -3.77 -18.13
N ASP A 220 10.91 -4.35 -19.28
CA ASP A 220 11.84 -3.77 -20.26
C ASP A 220 11.29 -2.49 -20.91
N GLU A 221 9.96 -2.27 -20.84
CA GLU A 221 9.29 -1.04 -21.27
C GLU A 221 9.28 0.05 -20.17
N GLU A 222 9.55 -0.30 -18.91
CA GLU A 222 9.61 0.66 -17.81
C GLU A 222 10.88 1.53 -17.86
N PRO A 223 10.78 2.81 -17.42
CA PRO A 223 11.96 3.66 -17.28
C PRO A 223 13.02 3.05 -16.38
N VAL A 224 14.28 3.13 -16.81
CA VAL A 224 15.42 2.61 -16.04
C VAL A 224 15.57 3.40 -14.73
N CYS A 225 15.56 2.70 -13.61
CA CYS A 225 15.85 3.24 -12.28
C CYS A 225 17.35 3.08 -11.94
N ASP A 226 17.85 3.90 -10.99
CA ASP A 226 19.24 3.79 -10.58
C ASP A 226 19.47 2.50 -9.77
N PRO A 227 20.41 1.61 -10.22
CA PRO A 227 20.68 0.36 -9.50
C PRO A 227 21.05 0.55 -8.02
N VAL A 228 21.48 1.74 -7.62
CA VAL A 228 21.77 2.04 -6.22
C VAL A 228 20.52 1.88 -5.33
N GLU A 229 19.32 2.05 -5.88
CA GLU A 229 18.06 1.87 -5.15
C GLU A 229 17.81 0.42 -4.71
N LEU A 230 18.51 -0.53 -5.29
CA LEU A 230 18.46 -1.95 -4.93
C LEU A 230 19.54 -2.35 -3.94
N THR A 231 20.44 -1.43 -3.55
CA THR A 231 21.52 -1.75 -2.59
C THR A 231 20.99 -1.83 -1.15
N PRO A 232 21.59 -2.69 -0.30
CA PRO A 232 21.21 -2.78 1.11
C PRO A 232 21.30 -1.43 1.84
N GLU A 233 22.28 -0.60 1.50
CA GLU A 233 22.48 0.73 2.09
C GLU A 233 21.31 1.66 1.78
N TYR A 234 20.82 1.67 0.55
CA TYR A 234 19.66 2.47 0.16
C TYR A 234 18.37 1.91 0.77
N LEU A 235 18.17 0.59 0.70
CA LEU A 235 16.99 -0.06 1.26
C LEU A 235 16.84 0.18 2.77
N ALA A 236 17.96 0.28 3.49
CA ALA A 236 17.94 0.53 4.95
C ALA A 236 17.44 1.95 5.32
N ILE A 237 17.55 2.91 4.42
CA ILE A 237 17.25 4.33 4.71
C ILE A 237 16.02 4.86 3.98
N ARG A 238 15.40 4.08 3.09
CA ARG A 238 14.38 4.57 2.13
C ARG A 238 13.19 5.26 2.78
N PHE A 239 12.69 4.76 3.93
CA PHE A 239 11.59 5.39 4.65
C PHE A 239 12.01 6.71 5.29
N GLU A 240 13.17 6.74 5.97
CA GLU A 240 13.73 7.97 6.52
C GLU A 240 14.05 9.00 5.42
N LEU A 241 14.48 8.51 4.25
CA LEU A 241 14.72 9.36 3.08
C LEU A 241 13.44 10.05 2.60
N GLU A 242 12.33 9.31 2.49
CA GLU A 242 11.04 9.88 2.08
C GLU A 242 10.54 10.92 3.10
N GLU A 243 10.68 10.65 4.41
CA GLU A 243 10.36 11.63 5.46
C GLU A 243 11.17 12.93 5.30
N LYS A 244 12.47 12.81 5.06
CA LYS A 244 13.34 13.98 4.86
C LYS A 244 13.03 14.75 3.57
N ILE A 245 12.66 14.05 2.50
CA ILE A 245 12.24 14.69 1.24
C ILE A 245 10.95 15.46 1.49
N ASP A 246 10.02 14.84 2.21
CA ASP A 246 8.74 15.41 2.57
C ASP A 246 8.89 16.70 3.35
N ASP A 247 9.73 16.67 4.40
CA ASP A 247 10.06 17.86 5.21
C ASP A 247 10.68 18.98 4.35
N ALA A 248 11.50 18.60 3.36
CA ALA A 248 12.15 19.58 2.49
C ALA A 248 11.18 20.23 1.48
N LEU A 249 10.09 19.52 1.11
CA LEU A 249 9.14 19.93 0.08
C LEU A 249 7.75 20.29 0.61
N GLU A 250 7.61 20.54 1.91
CA GLU A 250 6.34 20.72 2.65
C GLU A 250 5.32 21.68 1.98
N HIS A 251 5.78 22.60 1.14
CA HIS A 251 4.94 23.60 0.49
C HIS A 251 4.79 23.42 -1.02
N GLU A 252 5.44 22.41 -1.64
CA GLU A 252 5.54 22.32 -3.10
C GLU A 252 4.72 21.20 -3.74
N ARG A 253 3.99 20.41 -2.95
CA ARG A 253 3.18 19.30 -3.44
C ARG A 253 2.03 19.77 -4.34
N GLY A 254 1.93 19.14 -5.52
CA GLY A 254 0.86 19.38 -6.48
C GLY A 254 1.16 20.46 -7.52
N TYR A 255 2.39 20.94 -7.62
CA TYR A 255 2.84 21.81 -8.71
C TYR A 255 3.33 21.00 -9.94
N TYR A 256 3.26 21.63 -11.10
CA TYR A 256 3.59 21.01 -12.39
C TYR A 256 5.01 20.42 -12.49
N ASP A 257 5.97 20.91 -11.71
CA ASP A 257 7.36 20.45 -11.70
C ASP A 257 7.74 19.64 -10.44
N TYR A 258 6.75 19.11 -9.71
CA TYR A 258 7.00 18.38 -8.44
C TYR A 258 8.03 17.24 -8.59
N CYS A 259 7.99 16.47 -9.67
CA CYS A 259 8.98 15.40 -9.92
C CYS A 259 10.43 15.92 -9.92
N LYS A 260 10.67 17.11 -10.49
CA LYS A 260 12.01 17.69 -10.53
C LYS A 260 12.50 18.13 -9.16
N GLU A 261 11.62 18.77 -8.38
CA GLU A 261 11.93 19.20 -7.02
C GLU A 261 12.17 17.99 -6.11
N TYR A 262 11.33 16.97 -6.21
CA TYR A 262 11.51 15.69 -5.51
C TYR A 262 12.87 15.04 -5.85
N TRP A 263 13.22 14.93 -7.13
CA TRP A 263 14.51 14.35 -7.53
C TRP A 263 15.71 15.19 -7.09
N MET A 264 15.57 16.52 -7.07
CA MET A 264 16.61 17.42 -6.56
C MET A 264 16.81 17.20 -5.05
N ALA A 265 15.74 17.19 -4.27
CA ALA A 265 15.78 16.93 -2.84
C ALA A 265 16.37 15.54 -2.55
N LYS A 266 15.85 14.50 -3.18
CA LYS A 266 16.34 13.11 -3.06
C LYS A 266 17.85 13.02 -3.31
N ARG A 267 18.32 13.59 -4.42
CA ARG A 267 19.75 13.58 -4.77
C ARG A 267 20.62 14.35 -3.77
N MET A 268 20.13 15.49 -3.28
CA MET A 268 20.85 16.30 -2.30
C MET A 268 20.96 15.57 -0.95
N ILE A 269 19.86 15.05 -0.44
CA ILE A 269 19.81 14.34 0.84
C ILE A 269 20.64 13.06 0.78
N LEU A 270 20.48 12.24 -0.27
CA LEU A 270 21.28 11.02 -0.47
C LEU A 270 22.78 11.32 -0.44
N ARG A 271 23.18 12.41 -1.10
CA ARG A 271 24.61 12.77 -1.18
C ARG A 271 25.14 13.36 0.14
N SER A 272 24.38 14.28 0.79
CA SER A 272 24.84 14.98 1.99
C SER A 272 24.81 14.12 3.23
N ASP A 273 23.71 13.39 3.45
CA ASP A 273 23.44 12.69 4.71
C ASP A 273 23.96 11.25 4.69
N TYR A 274 23.92 10.60 3.49
CA TYR A 274 24.23 9.18 3.38
C TYR A 274 25.46 8.88 2.50
N GLY A 275 26.02 9.89 1.79
CA GLY A 275 27.13 9.69 0.89
C GLY A 275 26.81 8.89 -0.37
N ILE A 276 25.54 8.65 -0.64
CA ILE A 276 25.06 7.87 -1.79
C ILE A 276 24.97 8.76 -3.01
N ARG A 277 25.52 8.29 -4.15
CA ARG A 277 25.39 8.95 -5.44
C ARG A 277 24.24 8.33 -6.20
N TRP A 278 23.22 9.12 -6.47
CA TRP A 278 22.01 8.71 -7.16
C TRP A 278 21.72 9.56 -8.39
N ARG A 279 21.17 8.94 -9.42
CA ARG A 279 20.75 9.57 -10.66
C ARG A 279 19.24 9.47 -10.80
N SER A 280 18.59 10.59 -11.17
CA SER A 280 17.14 10.61 -11.40
C SER A 280 16.74 9.77 -12.61
N PRO A 281 15.47 9.28 -12.66
CA PRO A 281 14.94 8.62 -13.84
C PRO A 281 15.15 9.43 -15.14
N ALA A 282 14.93 10.73 -15.14
CA ALA A 282 15.18 11.57 -16.31
C ALA A 282 16.66 11.62 -16.74
N ALA A 283 17.61 11.45 -15.82
CA ALA A 283 19.03 11.40 -16.17
C ALA A 283 19.44 10.04 -16.78
N LEU A 284 18.68 8.99 -16.47
CA LEU A 284 18.92 7.62 -17.00
C LEU A 284 18.15 7.37 -18.29
N ASN A 285 17.03 8.07 -18.51
CA ASN A 285 16.13 7.91 -19.66
C ASN A 285 15.99 9.25 -20.41
N PRO A 286 17.04 9.74 -21.08
CA PRO A 286 17.05 11.09 -21.65
C PRO A 286 16.08 11.30 -22.83
N ASN A 287 15.48 10.23 -23.34
CA ASN A 287 14.52 10.28 -24.45
C ASN A 287 13.06 10.21 -23.97
N GLU A 288 12.84 10.10 -22.66
CA GLU A 288 11.51 10.04 -22.06
C GLU A 288 11.12 11.39 -21.44
N GLU A 289 9.85 11.72 -21.56
CA GLU A 289 9.27 12.91 -20.92
C GLU A 289 8.64 12.50 -19.57
N PHE A 290 9.10 13.13 -18.49
CA PHE A 290 8.57 12.96 -17.15
C PHE A 290 7.78 14.22 -16.74
N HIS A 291 6.54 14.06 -16.36
CA HIS A 291 5.61 15.15 -16.03
C HIS A 291 5.24 15.15 -14.54
#